data_04fcdcb6d643a39ee3bdf8e51de612f8
#
_entry.id   04fcdcb6d643a39ee3bdf8e51de612f8
#
_cell.length_a   1.000
_cell.length_b   1.000
_cell.length_c   1.000
_cell.angle_alpha   90.00
_cell.angle_beta   90.00
_cell.angle_gamma   90.00
#
_symmetry.space_group_name_H-M   'P 1'
#
loop_
_entity.id
_entity.type
_entity.pdbx_description
1 polymer ?
#
loop_
_entity_poly.entity_id
_entity_poly.type
_entity_poly.pdbx_seq_one_letter_code
_entity_poly.pdbx_strand_id
1 'polypeptide(L)'
;FGTAHPKVPVCIRINPHIMAGGNANISVGHIDSKFGISIHQMPHVLRIVENTGMNINGVHMHTGSDILDIDVFLHAAEILFDTARQFTDLEFLDFGSGFKVPYKPGDNETNIEEFGEKLSVRFNDFCKDYGKELVLAFEPGKFLVSQAGYFLTSVNSVKQTTSTVFA
;
A
#
# COMPACT_ATOMS: atom_id res chain seq x y z
N PHE A 1 -1.54 6.23 -23.93
CA PHE A 1 -1.54 4.75 -23.78
C PHE A 1 -2.94 4.19 -24.10
N GLY A 2 -3.99 4.59 -23.39
CA GLY A 2 -5.34 4.02 -23.54
C GLY A 2 -5.90 4.07 -24.98
N THR A 3 -5.73 5.19 -25.66
CA THR A 3 -6.16 5.34 -27.05
C THR A 3 -5.47 4.35 -28.01
N ALA A 4 -4.19 4.07 -27.78
CA ALA A 4 -3.41 3.14 -28.59
C ALA A 4 -3.60 1.67 -28.17
N HIS A 5 -3.97 1.42 -26.90
CA HIS A 5 -4.04 0.10 -26.29
C HIS A 5 -5.30 -0.07 -25.41
N PRO A 6 -6.51 0.13 -25.94
CA PRO A 6 -7.73 0.16 -25.12
C PRO A 6 -8.09 -1.17 -24.45
N LYS A 7 -7.56 -2.29 -24.97
CA LYS A 7 -7.84 -3.63 -24.44
C LYS A 7 -6.82 -4.12 -23.41
N VAL A 8 -5.72 -3.38 -23.23
CA VAL A 8 -4.70 -3.79 -22.24
C VAL A 8 -5.22 -3.42 -20.84
N PRO A 9 -5.33 -4.39 -19.92
CA PRO A 9 -5.75 -4.11 -18.57
C PRO A 9 -4.69 -3.26 -17.86
N VAL A 10 -5.14 -2.29 -17.07
CA VAL A 10 -4.29 -1.34 -16.35
C VAL A 10 -4.72 -1.29 -14.90
N CYS A 11 -3.76 -1.47 -14.00
CA CYS A 11 -3.94 -1.15 -12.60
C CYS A 11 -3.41 0.26 -12.33
N ILE A 12 -4.21 1.09 -11.65
CA ILE A 12 -3.78 2.43 -11.24
C ILE A 12 -3.36 2.42 -9.78
N ARG A 13 -2.23 3.07 -9.49
CA ARG A 13 -1.80 3.29 -8.11
C ARG A 13 -2.27 4.64 -7.61
N ILE A 14 -3.02 4.64 -6.51
CA ILE A 14 -3.44 5.86 -5.82
C ILE A 14 -2.51 6.20 -4.66
N ASN A 15 -2.45 7.48 -4.32
CA ASN A 15 -1.93 7.96 -3.05
C ASN A 15 -3.11 8.33 -2.14
N PRO A 16 -3.33 7.58 -1.05
CA PRO A 16 -4.47 7.80 -0.17
C PRO A 16 -4.29 8.99 0.78
N HIS A 17 -3.14 9.66 0.76
CA HIS A 17 -2.77 10.76 1.67
C HIS A 17 -2.83 10.41 3.16
N ILE A 18 -2.47 9.20 3.50
CA ILE A 18 -2.37 8.73 4.88
C ILE A 18 -0.91 8.77 5.32
N MET A 19 -0.66 9.39 6.45
CA MET A 19 0.65 9.30 7.10
C MET A 19 0.70 7.99 7.90
N ALA A 20 1.53 7.07 7.46
CA ALA A 20 1.67 5.75 8.06
C ALA A 20 3.16 5.40 8.27
N GLY A 21 3.44 4.69 9.36
CA GLY A 21 4.78 4.23 9.71
C GLY A 21 5.49 5.05 10.78
N GLY A 22 6.52 4.45 11.37
CA GLY A 22 7.26 5.02 12.50
C GLY A 22 8.21 6.17 12.13
N ASN A 23 8.35 6.51 10.84
CA ASN A 23 9.25 7.56 10.35
C ASN A 23 8.60 8.29 9.17
N ALA A 24 8.40 9.59 9.33
CA ALA A 24 7.82 10.45 8.28
C ALA A 24 8.59 10.41 6.95
N ASN A 25 9.90 10.14 6.98
CA ASN A 25 10.74 10.10 5.78
C ASN A 25 10.52 8.85 4.91
N ILE A 26 9.86 7.82 5.44
CA ILE A 26 9.54 6.57 4.72
C ILE A 26 8.03 6.37 4.52
N SER A 27 7.23 7.35 4.89
CA SER A 27 5.80 7.35 4.60
C SER A 27 5.56 7.68 3.13
N VAL A 28 5.18 6.68 2.34
CA VAL A 28 4.91 6.86 0.90
C VAL A 28 3.48 7.30 0.60
N GLY A 29 2.59 7.26 1.58
CA GLY A 29 1.23 7.80 1.51
C GLY A 29 1.12 9.29 1.85
N HIS A 30 2.22 9.99 2.07
CA HIS A 30 2.22 11.42 2.36
C HIS A 30 1.73 12.24 1.16
N ILE A 31 1.12 13.42 1.44
CA ILE A 31 0.58 14.30 0.39
C ILE A 31 1.62 14.71 -0.66
N ASP A 32 2.87 14.91 -0.24
CA ASP A 32 3.99 15.30 -1.11
C ASP A 32 4.77 14.08 -1.64
N SER A 33 4.22 12.86 -1.50
CA SER A 33 4.86 11.67 -2.04
C SER A 33 4.84 11.68 -3.57
N LYS A 34 5.96 11.28 -4.18
CA LYS A 34 6.06 11.09 -5.64
C LYS A 34 5.32 9.86 -6.16
N PHE A 35 4.81 9.01 -5.26
CA PHE A 35 4.20 7.73 -5.61
C PHE A 35 2.69 7.83 -5.72
N GLY A 36 2.16 7.21 -6.77
CA GLY A 36 0.72 7.12 -7.00
C GLY A 36 0.08 8.42 -7.45
N ILE A 37 -1.17 8.32 -7.84
CA ILE A 37 -2.02 9.45 -8.22
C ILE A 37 -2.77 9.89 -6.98
N SER A 38 -2.72 11.17 -6.65
CA SER A 38 -3.48 11.72 -5.53
C SER A 38 -4.97 11.41 -5.67
N ILE A 39 -5.62 10.98 -4.59
CA ILE A 39 -7.08 10.77 -4.57
C ILE A 39 -7.85 12.05 -4.96
N HIS A 40 -7.29 13.23 -4.74
CA HIS A 40 -7.89 14.50 -5.17
C HIS A 40 -7.85 14.71 -6.69
N GLN A 41 -7.04 13.94 -7.42
CA GLN A 41 -6.95 13.97 -8.88
C GLN A 41 -7.89 12.96 -9.56
N MET A 42 -8.63 12.15 -8.81
CA MET A 42 -9.51 11.11 -9.37
C MET A 42 -10.52 11.64 -10.39
N PRO A 43 -11.16 12.82 -10.22
CA PRO A 43 -12.06 13.37 -11.26
C PRO A 43 -11.35 13.61 -12.60
N HIS A 44 -10.05 13.93 -12.58
CA HIS A 44 -9.25 14.06 -13.79
C HIS A 44 -8.91 12.69 -14.42
N VAL A 45 -8.55 11.75 -13.59
CA VAL A 45 -8.26 10.36 -14.03
C VAL A 45 -9.49 9.74 -14.71
N LEU A 46 -10.66 9.86 -14.10
CA LEU A 46 -11.90 9.31 -14.67
C LEU A 46 -12.21 9.89 -16.06
N ARG A 47 -12.03 11.20 -16.24
CA ARG A 47 -12.17 11.82 -17.57
C ARG A 47 -11.18 11.29 -18.59
N ILE A 48 -9.93 11.03 -18.19
CA ILE A 48 -8.93 10.42 -19.07
C ILE A 48 -9.35 9.01 -19.45
N VAL A 49 -9.76 8.20 -18.47
CA VAL A 49 -10.22 6.83 -18.70
C VAL A 49 -11.39 6.79 -19.68
N GLU A 50 -12.41 7.63 -19.44
CA GLU A 50 -13.57 7.74 -20.32
C GLU A 50 -13.20 8.16 -21.75
N ASN A 51 -12.40 9.23 -21.88
CA ASN A 51 -12.03 9.76 -23.20
C ASN A 51 -11.09 8.84 -23.98
N THR A 52 -10.35 7.97 -23.35
CA THR A 52 -9.37 7.08 -23.99
C THR A 52 -9.86 5.64 -24.13
N GLY A 53 -10.97 5.29 -23.46
CA GLY A 53 -11.47 3.92 -23.40
C GLY A 53 -10.49 2.96 -22.68
N MET A 54 -9.70 3.47 -21.74
CA MET A 54 -8.71 2.67 -21.00
C MET A 54 -9.43 1.64 -20.13
N ASN A 55 -8.97 0.39 -20.19
CA ASN A 55 -9.49 -0.70 -19.37
C ASN A 55 -8.80 -0.70 -17.99
N ILE A 56 -9.45 -0.15 -16.99
CA ILE A 56 -8.97 -0.19 -15.61
C ILE A 56 -9.54 -1.43 -14.94
N ASN A 57 -8.68 -2.42 -14.66
CA ASN A 57 -9.08 -3.67 -14.01
C ASN A 57 -8.61 -3.81 -12.56
N GLY A 58 -7.83 -2.87 -12.05
CA GLY A 58 -7.36 -2.89 -10.66
C GLY A 58 -7.06 -1.51 -10.12
N VAL A 59 -7.16 -1.38 -8.79
CA VAL A 59 -6.70 -0.22 -8.05
C VAL A 59 -5.72 -0.68 -6.98
N HIS A 60 -4.58 -0.03 -6.93
CA HIS A 60 -3.48 -0.32 -6.02
C HIS A 60 -3.19 0.88 -5.12
N MET A 61 -2.79 0.60 -3.90
CA MET A 61 -2.16 1.58 -3.01
C MET A 61 -0.97 0.97 -2.28
N HIS A 62 -0.10 1.82 -1.75
CA HIS A 62 0.93 1.39 -0.80
C HIS A 62 1.12 2.52 0.21
N THR A 63 0.84 2.25 1.48
CA THR A 63 0.75 3.27 2.52
C THR A 63 2.08 3.60 3.18
N GLY A 64 3.06 2.68 3.14
CA GLY A 64 4.37 2.91 3.76
C GLY A 64 5.07 1.62 4.19
N SER A 65 5.96 1.76 5.17
CA SER A 65 6.72 0.66 5.75
C SER A 65 6.72 0.73 7.27
N ASP A 66 6.92 -0.42 7.91
CA ASP A 66 6.98 -0.54 9.38
C ASP A 66 5.72 -0.01 10.10
N ILE A 67 4.57 -0.24 9.50
CA ILE A 67 3.27 0.14 10.05
C ILE A 67 2.87 -0.92 11.07
N LEU A 68 2.79 -0.51 12.33
CA LEU A 68 2.41 -1.38 13.45
C LEU A 68 0.89 -1.35 13.70
N ASP A 69 0.29 -0.17 13.53
CA ASP A 69 -1.12 0.06 13.83
C ASP A 69 -1.99 -0.42 12.66
N ILE A 70 -2.79 -1.45 12.91
CA ILE A 70 -3.71 -2.01 11.92
C ILE A 70 -4.84 -1.06 11.54
N ASP A 71 -5.23 -0.14 12.42
CA ASP A 71 -6.31 0.81 12.12
C ASP A 71 -5.89 1.78 10.99
N VAL A 72 -4.59 2.05 10.84
CA VAL A 72 -4.04 2.80 9.71
C VAL A 72 -4.29 2.06 8.38
N PHE A 73 -4.04 0.74 8.35
CA PHE A 73 -4.35 -0.08 7.18
C PHE A 73 -5.86 -0.14 6.89
N LEU A 74 -6.68 -0.29 7.93
CA LEU A 74 -8.13 -0.35 7.77
C LEU A 74 -8.70 0.97 7.27
N HIS A 75 -8.15 2.10 7.73
CA HIS A 75 -8.53 3.42 7.19
C HIS A 75 -8.09 3.59 5.73
N ALA A 76 -6.89 3.13 5.38
CA ALA A 76 -6.43 3.12 3.98
C ALA A 76 -7.33 2.25 3.10
N ALA A 77 -7.81 1.11 3.62
CA ALA A 77 -8.74 0.22 2.92
C ALA A 77 -10.04 0.94 2.55
N GLU A 78 -10.63 1.70 3.46
CA GLU A 78 -11.86 2.46 3.16
C GLU A 78 -11.65 3.46 2.01
N ILE A 79 -10.52 4.16 2.00
CA ILE A 79 -10.18 5.09 0.90
C ILE A 79 -10.01 4.33 -0.43
N LEU A 80 -9.41 3.14 -0.38
CA LEU A 80 -9.28 2.30 -1.57
C LEU A 80 -10.65 1.84 -2.08
N PHE A 81 -11.55 1.42 -1.18
CA PHE A 81 -12.93 1.04 -1.52
C PHE A 81 -13.70 2.22 -2.12
N ASP A 82 -13.60 3.41 -1.54
CA ASP A 82 -14.27 4.61 -2.07
C ASP A 82 -13.74 4.98 -3.47
N THR A 83 -12.44 4.79 -3.69
CA THR A 83 -11.86 4.98 -5.02
C THR A 83 -12.35 3.91 -6.00
N ALA A 84 -12.39 2.65 -5.57
CA ALA A 84 -12.81 1.52 -6.38
C ALA A 84 -14.27 1.64 -6.85
N ARG A 85 -15.17 2.20 -6.04
CA ARG A 85 -16.58 2.46 -6.42
C ARG A 85 -16.74 3.37 -7.64
N GLN A 86 -15.69 4.08 -8.03
CA GLN A 86 -15.70 4.96 -9.21
C GLN A 86 -15.43 4.20 -10.53
N PHE A 87 -15.12 2.91 -10.46
CA PHE A 87 -14.88 2.02 -11.60
C PHE A 87 -15.86 0.86 -11.58
N THR A 88 -16.30 0.39 -12.75
CA THR A 88 -17.37 -0.63 -12.86
C THR A 88 -16.85 -2.04 -13.08
N ASP A 89 -15.63 -2.18 -13.63
CA ASP A 89 -15.12 -3.45 -14.17
C ASP A 89 -13.86 -3.98 -13.49
N LEU A 90 -13.63 -3.59 -12.24
CA LEU A 90 -12.47 -4.06 -11.49
C LEU A 90 -12.48 -5.59 -11.31
N GLU A 91 -11.31 -6.18 -11.29
CA GLU A 91 -11.05 -7.58 -11.01
C GLU A 91 -10.37 -7.78 -9.67
N PHE A 92 -9.57 -6.79 -9.22
CA PHE A 92 -8.82 -6.88 -7.97
C PHE A 92 -8.59 -5.52 -7.31
N LEU A 93 -8.32 -5.56 -6.02
CA LEU A 93 -7.76 -4.46 -5.24
C LEU A 93 -6.45 -4.91 -4.61
N ASP A 94 -5.40 -4.10 -4.76
CA ASP A 94 -4.09 -4.37 -4.21
C ASP A 94 -3.75 -3.34 -3.12
N PHE A 95 -3.56 -3.84 -1.92
CA PHE A 95 -3.28 -3.04 -0.72
C PHE A 95 -1.79 -2.76 -0.51
N GLY A 96 -0.94 -3.25 -1.44
CA GLY A 96 0.50 -3.17 -1.28
C GLY A 96 0.96 -3.95 -0.04
N SER A 97 1.74 -3.32 0.78
CA SER A 97 2.23 -3.89 2.04
C SER A 97 2.67 -2.78 2.99
N GLY A 98 3.58 -3.09 3.87
CA GLY A 98 4.12 -2.16 4.85
C GLY A 98 4.09 -2.74 6.27
N PHE A 99 3.73 -4.01 6.41
CA PHE A 99 3.68 -4.70 7.70
C PHE A 99 5.04 -4.66 8.39
N LYS A 100 5.01 -4.29 9.66
CA LYS A 100 6.21 -4.27 10.50
C LYS A 100 6.59 -5.70 10.88
N VAL A 101 7.87 -6.00 10.74
CA VAL A 101 8.48 -7.23 11.23
C VAL A 101 9.42 -6.93 12.41
N PRO A 102 9.62 -7.86 13.34
CA PRO A 102 10.60 -7.67 14.41
C PRO A 102 12.03 -7.81 13.84
N TYR A 103 12.90 -6.85 14.14
CA TYR A 103 14.30 -6.88 13.73
C TYR A 103 15.23 -7.40 14.82
N LYS A 104 14.77 -7.41 16.06
CA LYS A 104 15.51 -7.89 17.23
C LYS A 104 14.55 -8.54 18.23
N PRO A 105 15.06 -9.37 19.16
CA PRO A 105 14.22 -9.95 20.21
C PRO A 105 13.46 -8.88 21.00
N GLY A 106 12.16 -9.07 21.15
CA GLY A 106 11.25 -8.15 21.86
C GLY A 106 10.72 -6.97 21.03
N ASP A 107 11.05 -6.88 19.75
CA ASP A 107 10.39 -5.92 18.85
C ASP A 107 8.92 -6.31 18.62
N ASN A 108 8.09 -5.29 18.45
CA ASN A 108 6.70 -5.47 18.05
C ASN A 108 6.60 -5.76 16.54
N GLU A 109 5.58 -6.51 16.17
CA GLU A 109 5.19 -6.79 14.80
C GLU A 109 3.73 -6.42 14.54
N THR A 110 3.35 -6.29 13.27
CA THR A 110 1.95 -6.07 12.90
C THR A 110 1.14 -7.33 13.20
N ASN A 111 0.02 -7.19 13.90
CA ASN A 111 -0.91 -8.28 14.14
C ASN A 111 -1.69 -8.61 12.85
N ILE A 112 -1.11 -9.52 12.04
CA ILE A 112 -1.66 -9.89 10.73
C ILE A 112 -2.96 -10.68 10.85
N GLU A 113 -3.13 -11.48 11.90
CA GLU A 113 -4.34 -12.26 12.13
C GLU A 113 -5.51 -11.33 12.39
N GLU A 114 -5.37 -10.42 13.35
CA GLU A 114 -6.41 -9.42 13.67
C GLU A 114 -6.71 -8.50 12.46
N PHE A 115 -5.68 -8.08 11.74
CA PHE A 115 -5.85 -7.30 10.51
C PHE A 115 -6.65 -8.07 9.47
N GLY A 116 -6.29 -9.33 9.22
CA GLY A 116 -6.97 -10.20 8.26
C GLY A 116 -8.44 -10.43 8.61
N GLU A 117 -8.75 -10.67 9.88
CA GLU A 117 -10.13 -10.82 10.36
C GLU A 117 -10.96 -9.55 10.10
N LYS A 118 -10.44 -8.39 10.51
CA LYS A 118 -11.16 -7.12 10.36
C LYS A 118 -11.31 -6.71 8.89
N LEU A 119 -10.24 -6.88 8.09
CA LEU A 119 -10.28 -6.51 6.68
C LEU A 119 -11.19 -7.43 5.87
N SER A 120 -11.19 -8.75 6.14
CA SER A 120 -12.02 -9.69 5.40
C SER A 120 -13.52 -9.37 5.51
N VAL A 121 -13.97 -8.98 6.70
CA VAL A 121 -15.36 -8.54 6.89
C VAL A 121 -15.68 -7.32 6.02
N ARG A 122 -14.84 -6.27 6.10
CA ARG A 122 -15.05 -5.03 5.34
C ARG A 122 -14.95 -5.26 3.83
N PHE A 123 -14.01 -6.07 3.39
CA PHE A 123 -13.83 -6.38 1.97
C PHE A 123 -15.01 -7.19 1.42
N ASN A 124 -15.50 -8.18 2.16
CA ASN A 124 -16.67 -8.95 1.76
C ASN A 124 -17.92 -8.07 1.66
N ASP A 125 -18.11 -7.15 2.59
CA ASP A 125 -19.23 -6.21 2.54
C ASP A 125 -19.07 -5.23 1.37
N PHE A 126 -17.86 -4.72 1.14
CA PHE A 126 -17.57 -3.92 -0.05
C PHE A 126 -17.89 -4.68 -1.36
N CYS A 127 -17.49 -5.96 -1.49
CA CYS A 127 -17.78 -6.76 -2.69
C CYS A 127 -19.29 -6.97 -2.92
N LYS A 128 -20.07 -7.16 -1.84
CA LYS A 128 -21.53 -7.22 -1.93
C LYS A 128 -22.12 -5.92 -2.47
N ASP A 129 -21.66 -4.77 -1.93
CA ASP A 129 -22.12 -3.44 -2.35
C ASP A 129 -21.68 -3.12 -3.78
N TYR A 130 -20.47 -3.54 -4.14
CA TYR A 130 -19.91 -3.38 -5.49
C TYR A 130 -20.61 -4.26 -6.54
N GLY A 131 -21.28 -5.33 -6.08
CA GLY A 131 -22.03 -6.25 -6.93
C GLY A 131 -21.19 -7.31 -7.65
N LYS A 132 -19.91 -7.47 -7.27
CA LYS A 132 -18.99 -8.44 -7.86
C LYS A 132 -17.95 -8.88 -6.84
N GLU A 133 -17.59 -10.15 -6.85
CA GLU A 133 -16.42 -10.63 -6.12
C GLU A 133 -15.13 -10.15 -6.79
N LEU A 134 -14.25 -9.56 -5.99
CA LEU A 134 -12.92 -9.10 -6.41
C LEU A 134 -11.83 -9.93 -5.75
N VAL A 135 -10.64 -9.92 -6.35
CA VAL A 135 -9.45 -10.50 -5.73
C VAL A 135 -8.83 -9.46 -4.78
N LEU A 136 -8.55 -9.90 -3.56
CA LEU A 136 -7.77 -9.13 -2.59
C LEU A 136 -6.29 -9.48 -2.74
N ALA A 137 -5.46 -8.51 -3.08
CA ALA A 137 -4.03 -8.68 -3.30
C ALA A 137 -3.18 -7.90 -2.30
N PHE A 138 -2.00 -8.43 -1.99
CA PHE A 138 -0.97 -7.81 -1.16
C PHE A 138 0.42 -8.06 -1.73
N GLU A 139 1.38 -7.18 -1.41
CA GLU A 139 2.78 -7.24 -1.86
C GLU A 139 3.76 -7.37 -0.66
N PRO A 140 3.68 -8.40 0.21
CA PRO A 140 4.39 -8.47 1.48
C PRO A 140 5.85 -8.91 1.33
N GLY A 141 6.68 -8.15 0.59
CA GLY A 141 8.08 -8.51 0.32
C GLY A 141 8.91 -8.67 1.60
N LYS A 142 9.11 -7.58 2.34
CA LYS A 142 9.90 -7.57 3.59
C LYS A 142 9.33 -8.53 4.64
N PHE A 143 8.04 -8.56 4.80
CA PHE A 143 7.37 -9.42 5.77
C PHE A 143 7.71 -10.90 5.59
N LEU A 144 7.86 -11.36 4.35
CA LEU A 144 8.15 -12.76 4.04
C LEU A 144 9.62 -13.14 4.22
N VAL A 145 10.57 -12.22 4.02
CA VAL A 145 11.98 -12.57 3.86
C VAL A 145 12.94 -11.90 4.84
N SER A 146 12.52 -10.90 5.62
CA SER A 146 13.43 -10.14 6.50
C SER A 146 14.15 -10.99 7.53
N GLN A 147 13.53 -12.08 7.99
CA GLN A 147 14.09 -12.99 9.00
C GLN A 147 14.80 -14.20 8.39
N ALA A 148 14.86 -14.28 7.05
CA ALA A 148 15.40 -15.46 6.35
C ALA A 148 16.91 -15.40 6.11
N GLY A 149 17.60 -14.31 6.50
CA GLY A 149 19.01 -14.15 6.21
C GLY A 149 19.73 -13.14 7.10
N TYR A 150 21.06 -13.11 6.92
CA TYR A 150 21.96 -12.20 7.62
C TYR A 150 22.74 -11.40 6.60
N PHE A 151 22.89 -10.10 6.85
CA PHE A 151 23.83 -9.26 6.13
C PHE A 151 25.14 -9.18 6.93
N LEU A 152 26.23 -9.71 6.37
CA LEU A 152 27.54 -9.70 7.00
C LEU A 152 28.38 -8.56 6.40
N THR A 153 28.95 -7.73 7.26
CA THR A 153 29.82 -6.61 6.86
C THR A 153 30.94 -6.44 7.87
N SER A 154 31.98 -5.75 7.47
CA SER A 154 33.09 -5.37 8.34
C SER A 154 33.05 -3.88 8.62
N VAL A 155 33.33 -3.50 9.87
CA VAL A 155 33.50 -2.10 10.25
C VAL A 155 34.85 -1.59 9.73
N ASN A 156 34.85 -0.65 8.80
CA ASN A 156 36.06 -0.09 8.22
C ASN A 156 36.63 1.10 9.03
N SER A 157 35.74 1.83 9.70
CA SER A 157 36.14 2.97 10.54
C SER A 157 35.12 3.23 11.62
N VAL A 158 35.57 3.81 12.73
CA VAL A 158 34.71 4.20 13.85
C VAL A 158 34.94 5.68 14.12
N LYS A 159 33.86 6.43 14.26
CA LYS A 159 33.88 7.83 14.67
C LYS A 159 33.09 8.00 15.95
N GLN A 160 33.72 8.57 16.94
CA GLN A 160 33.06 8.92 18.19
C GLN A 160 32.76 10.41 18.24
N THR A 161 31.57 10.76 18.67
CA THR A 161 31.13 12.10 19.08
C THR A 161 30.96 12.13 20.60
N THR A 162 30.42 13.21 21.15
CA THR A 162 30.21 13.35 22.59
C THR A 162 29.27 12.28 23.17
N SER A 163 28.27 11.82 22.39
CA SER A 163 27.19 10.93 22.84
C SER A 163 26.94 9.71 21.94
N THR A 164 27.58 9.63 20.79
CA THR A 164 27.25 8.59 19.77
C THR A 164 28.53 8.04 19.15
N VAL A 165 28.56 6.73 18.94
CA VAL A 165 29.59 6.05 18.17
C VAL A 165 28.97 5.61 16.83
N PHE A 166 29.60 6.01 15.74
CA PHE A 166 29.26 5.60 14.38
C PHE A 166 30.28 4.56 13.90
N ALA A 167 29.79 3.49 13.33
CA ALA A 167 30.59 2.41 12.76
C ALA A 167 30.14 2.10 11.31
#